data_936f2460f12451f46670944b998e69b9
#
_entry.id   936f2460f12451f46670944b998e69b9
#
_cell.length_a   1.000
_cell.length_b   1.000
_cell.length_c   1.000
_cell.angle_alpha   90.00
_cell.angle_beta   90.00
_cell.angle_gamma   90.00
#
_symmetry.space_group_name_H-M   'P 1'
#
loop_
_entity.id
_entity.type
_entity.pdbx_description
1 polymer ?
#
loop_
_entity_poly.entity_id
_entity_poly.type
_entity_poly.pdbx_seq_one_letter_code
_entity_poly.pdbx_strand_id
1 'polypeptide(L)'
;MIAEALHIGSTPALLIGEKSEKVFLFVHGLHGNKEEALAFAEVTVPKGYQVLGVELPLESKPWEVLPLLNEVRDYLYQNWKSVSVRANSIGSWFSLLAFQSKKVDQALFVAPILDMRMFIEGLPSREDDYFGWVIENPITHWNAPTYILRPEVDMVVSEEVGRVFIREYRCQVTIMPDGKHWFHTPKQLAFLKEWEESTVSA
;
A
#
# COMPACT_ATOMS: atom_id res chain seq x y z
N MET A 1 -4.91 22.64 0.53
CA MET A 1 -3.71 21.78 0.44
C MET A 1 -3.17 21.90 -0.98
N ILE A 2 -1.85 22.07 -1.16
CA ILE A 2 -1.22 22.15 -2.49
C ILE A 2 -1.17 20.74 -3.05
N ALA A 3 -1.52 20.58 -4.32
CA ALA A 3 -1.42 19.31 -5.04
C ALA A 3 -0.92 19.58 -6.44
N GLU A 4 0.12 18.86 -6.87
CA GLU A 4 0.78 19.01 -8.15
C GLU A 4 0.79 17.66 -8.89
N ALA A 5 0.26 17.66 -10.11
CA ALA A 5 0.32 16.48 -10.98
C ALA A 5 1.68 16.41 -11.66
N LEU A 6 2.29 15.23 -11.67
CA LEU A 6 3.58 14.97 -12.29
C LEU A 6 3.62 13.57 -12.90
N HIS A 7 4.71 13.24 -13.57
CA HIS A 7 5.00 11.89 -14.04
C HIS A 7 6.38 11.46 -13.52
N ILE A 8 6.46 10.20 -13.10
CA ILE A 8 7.73 9.54 -12.76
C ILE A 8 7.93 8.46 -13.81
N GLY A 9 8.84 8.74 -14.76
CA GLY A 9 8.87 8.00 -16.01
C GLY A 9 7.52 8.04 -16.73
N SER A 10 6.90 6.89 -16.95
CA SER A 10 5.55 6.79 -17.53
C SER A 10 4.42 6.76 -16.49
N THR A 11 4.73 6.72 -15.20
CA THR A 11 3.74 6.60 -14.13
C THR A 11 3.15 7.96 -13.76
N PRO A 12 1.82 8.19 -13.95
CA PRO A 12 1.17 9.40 -13.46
C PRO A 12 1.19 9.42 -11.93
N ALA A 13 1.44 10.60 -11.38
CA ALA A 13 1.52 10.80 -9.93
C ALA A 13 0.91 12.13 -9.51
N LEU A 14 0.57 12.23 -8.23
CA LEU A 14 0.06 13.43 -7.58
C LEU A 14 0.88 13.67 -6.30
N LEU A 15 1.68 14.75 -6.29
CA LEU A 15 2.41 15.18 -5.10
C LEU A 15 1.58 16.18 -4.30
N ILE A 16 1.35 15.88 -3.02
CA ILE A 16 0.46 16.63 -2.16
C ILE A 16 1.21 17.12 -0.92
N GLY A 17 0.99 18.36 -0.56
CA GLY A 17 1.58 19.03 0.60
C GLY A 17 2.74 19.96 0.27
N GLU A 18 3.14 20.78 1.24
CA GLU A 18 4.30 21.65 1.13
C GLU A 18 5.60 20.84 1.19
N LYS A 19 6.69 21.42 0.69
CA LYS A 19 8.00 20.74 0.65
C LYS A 19 8.40 20.23 2.04
N SER A 20 8.73 18.95 2.10
CA SER A 20 9.15 18.23 3.30
C SER A 20 10.32 17.29 3.01
N GLU A 21 11.05 16.89 4.05
CA GLU A 21 12.03 15.80 3.97
C GLU A 21 11.41 14.41 4.16
N LYS A 22 10.11 14.36 4.52
CA LYS A 22 9.35 13.13 4.78
C LYS A 22 8.26 12.97 3.72
N VAL A 23 8.12 11.75 3.20
CA VAL A 23 7.05 11.43 2.23
C VAL A 23 6.38 10.11 2.56
N PHE A 24 5.09 10.06 2.32
CA PHE A 24 4.35 8.83 2.15
C PHE A 24 4.13 8.55 0.68
N LEU A 25 4.52 7.37 0.23
CA LEU A 25 4.00 6.81 -1.01
C LEU A 25 2.60 6.26 -0.74
N PHE A 26 1.63 6.66 -1.54
CA PHE A 26 0.29 6.07 -1.53
C PHE A 26 0.08 5.21 -2.77
N VAL A 27 -0.18 3.91 -2.56
CA VAL A 27 -0.49 2.94 -3.62
C VAL A 27 -1.93 2.45 -3.45
N HIS A 28 -2.76 2.72 -4.44
CA HIS A 28 -4.17 2.34 -4.44
C HIS A 28 -4.37 0.82 -4.53
N GLY A 29 -5.61 0.36 -4.39
CA GLY A 29 -6.02 -1.02 -4.67
C GLY A 29 -6.39 -1.23 -6.14
N LEU A 30 -6.89 -2.44 -6.48
CA LEU A 30 -7.39 -2.73 -7.82
C LEU A 30 -8.49 -1.73 -8.21
N HIS A 31 -8.42 -1.18 -9.43
CA HIS A 31 -9.32 -0.16 -9.96
C HIS A 31 -9.33 1.19 -9.21
N GLY A 32 -8.39 1.40 -8.28
CA GLY A 32 -8.18 2.69 -7.64
C GLY A 32 -7.37 3.67 -8.51
N ASN A 33 -7.05 4.82 -7.95
CA ASN A 33 -6.29 5.86 -8.63
C ASN A 33 -5.46 6.69 -7.63
N LYS A 34 -4.60 7.57 -8.17
CA LYS A 34 -3.71 8.43 -7.37
C LYS A 34 -4.43 9.48 -6.54
N GLU A 35 -5.65 9.87 -6.93
CA GLU A 35 -6.45 10.88 -6.24
C GLU A 35 -6.96 10.39 -4.87
N GLU A 36 -7.03 9.07 -4.62
CA GLU A 36 -7.34 8.53 -3.30
C GLU A 36 -6.34 8.98 -2.22
N ALA A 37 -5.12 9.35 -2.63
CA ALA A 37 -4.11 9.92 -1.74
C ALA A 37 -4.53 11.24 -1.08
N LEU A 38 -5.51 11.99 -1.66
CA LEU A 38 -5.98 13.27 -1.11
C LEU A 38 -6.58 13.10 0.28
N ALA A 39 -7.39 12.07 0.50
CA ALA A 39 -7.99 11.81 1.80
C ALA A 39 -6.92 11.46 2.86
N PHE A 40 -5.93 10.66 2.50
CA PHE A 40 -4.80 10.33 3.37
C PHE A 40 -3.91 11.55 3.67
N ALA A 41 -3.75 12.44 2.70
CA ALA A 41 -2.99 13.67 2.86
C ALA A 41 -3.61 14.65 3.88
N GLU A 42 -4.95 14.62 4.07
CA GLU A 42 -5.59 15.42 5.14
C GLU A 42 -5.07 15.06 6.53
N VAL A 43 -4.67 13.79 6.72
CA VAL A 43 -4.10 13.29 7.98
C VAL A 43 -2.61 13.55 8.08
N THR A 44 -1.87 13.38 7.00
CA THR A 44 -0.39 13.32 7.04
C THR A 44 0.30 14.64 6.79
N VAL A 45 -0.27 15.51 5.97
CA VAL A 45 0.32 16.84 5.70
C VAL A 45 0.41 17.69 6.97
N PRO A 46 -0.60 17.73 7.85
CA PRO A 46 -0.48 18.44 9.15
C PRO A 46 0.62 17.87 10.06
N LYS A 47 1.06 16.62 9.84
CA LYS A 47 2.15 15.98 10.57
C LYS A 47 3.52 16.17 9.90
N GLY A 48 3.59 17.01 8.88
CA GLY A 48 4.83 17.38 8.21
C GLY A 48 5.27 16.45 7.10
N TYR A 49 4.38 15.62 6.55
CA TYR A 49 4.68 14.77 5.39
C TYR A 49 4.19 15.41 4.09
N GLN A 50 4.89 15.11 2.99
CA GLN A 50 4.26 15.09 1.67
C GLN A 50 3.63 13.72 1.42
N VAL A 51 2.66 13.66 0.51
CA VAL A 51 2.10 12.40 0.00
C VAL A 51 2.29 12.35 -1.49
N LEU A 52 2.86 11.25 -1.98
CA LEU A 52 2.95 10.95 -3.39
C LEU A 52 1.96 9.83 -3.73
N GLY A 53 0.82 10.18 -4.30
CA GLY A 53 -0.13 9.23 -4.88
C GLY A 53 0.35 8.81 -6.26
N VAL A 54 0.33 7.52 -6.58
CA VAL A 54 0.72 7.00 -7.89
C VAL A 54 -0.41 6.21 -8.52
N GLU A 55 -0.51 6.28 -9.86
CA GLU A 55 -1.49 5.52 -10.64
C GLU A 55 -0.79 4.38 -11.37
N LEU A 56 -1.03 3.16 -10.91
CA LEU A 56 -0.40 1.95 -11.42
C LEU A 56 -1.45 1.05 -12.09
N PRO A 57 -1.13 0.37 -13.18
CA PRO A 57 -2.01 -0.59 -13.83
C PRO A 57 -2.04 -1.93 -13.06
N LEU A 58 -2.61 -1.93 -11.84
CA LEU A 58 -2.55 -3.06 -10.91
C LEU A 58 -3.32 -4.31 -11.37
N GLU A 59 -4.12 -4.19 -12.42
CA GLU A 59 -4.76 -5.30 -13.14
C GLU A 59 -3.83 -5.98 -14.14
N SER A 60 -2.69 -5.36 -14.46
CA SER A 60 -1.68 -5.91 -15.38
C SER A 60 -0.80 -6.97 -14.71
N LYS A 61 0.08 -7.58 -15.48
CA LYS A 61 0.99 -8.60 -14.99
C LYS A 61 2.05 -8.02 -14.04
N PRO A 62 2.52 -8.79 -13.04
CA PRO A 62 3.50 -8.28 -12.07
C PRO A 62 4.79 -7.77 -12.69
N TRP A 63 5.25 -8.40 -13.77
CA TRP A 63 6.45 -7.97 -14.50
C TRP A 63 6.27 -6.69 -15.33
N GLU A 64 5.04 -6.22 -15.49
CA GLU A 64 4.72 -4.92 -16.09
C GLU A 64 4.59 -3.83 -15.01
N VAL A 65 3.95 -4.15 -13.89
CA VAL A 65 3.69 -3.21 -12.78
C VAL A 65 4.94 -2.94 -11.94
N LEU A 66 5.68 -4.00 -11.57
CA LEU A 66 6.80 -3.88 -10.65
C LEU A 66 7.93 -2.96 -11.15
N PRO A 67 8.31 -2.95 -12.45
CA PRO A 67 9.27 -1.97 -12.98
C PRO A 67 8.83 -0.53 -12.78
N LEU A 68 7.54 -0.22 -13.00
CA LEU A 68 6.99 1.13 -12.80
C LEU A 68 7.10 1.55 -11.34
N LEU A 69 6.70 0.68 -10.41
CA LEU A 69 6.79 0.96 -8.98
C LEU A 69 8.25 1.04 -8.50
N ASN A 70 9.17 0.28 -9.09
CA ASN A 70 10.60 0.39 -8.80
C ASN A 70 11.17 1.75 -9.23
N GLU A 71 10.74 2.29 -10.37
CA GLU A 71 11.12 3.65 -10.81
C GLU A 71 10.59 4.71 -9.84
N VAL A 72 9.33 4.58 -9.40
CA VAL A 72 8.76 5.44 -8.35
C VAL A 72 9.55 5.33 -7.05
N ARG A 73 9.87 4.12 -6.61
CA ARG A 73 10.70 3.88 -5.42
C ARG A 73 12.04 4.62 -5.52
N ASP A 74 12.75 4.46 -6.62
CA ASP A 74 14.07 5.08 -6.80
C ASP A 74 13.97 6.61 -6.82
N TYR A 75 12.92 7.16 -7.42
CA TYR A 75 12.60 8.59 -7.37
C TYR A 75 12.38 9.07 -5.92
N LEU A 76 11.66 8.30 -5.08
CA LEU A 76 11.44 8.64 -3.67
C LEU A 76 12.76 8.78 -2.92
N TYR A 77 13.65 7.80 -3.02
CA TYR A 77 14.93 7.82 -2.28
C TYR A 77 15.94 8.85 -2.81
N GLN A 78 15.74 9.39 -4.02
CA GLN A 78 16.52 10.51 -4.54
C GLN A 78 16.05 11.87 -3.99
N ASN A 79 14.77 11.99 -3.63
CA ASN A 79 14.16 13.29 -3.32
C ASN A 79 13.80 13.48 -1.84
N TRP A 80 13.66 12.42 -1.05
CA TRP A 80 13.30 12.48 0.37
C TRP A 80 14.25 11.70 1.26
N LYS A 81 14.43 12.18 2.50
CA LYS A 81 15.26 11.51 3.52
C LYS A 81 14.49 10.40 4.24
N SER A 82 13.18 10.56 4.37
CA SER A 82 12.28 9.65 5.08
C SER A 82 11.19 9.20 4.14
N VAL A 83 11.10 7.89 3.93
CA VAL A 83 10.12 7.25 3.03
C VAL A 83 9.26 6.29 3.84
N SER A 84 7.96 6.52 3.78
CA SER A 84 6.92 5.66 4.35
C SER A 84 5.96 5.20 3.26
N VAL A 85 5.24 4.12 3.50
CA VAL A 85 4.33 3.54 2.50
C VAL A 85 2.92 3.39 3.08
N ARG A 86 1.91 3.78 2.33
CA ARG A 86 0.51 3.55 2.58
C ARG A 86 -0.09 2.84 1.35
N ALA A 87 -0.64 1.64 1.54
CA ALA A 87 -1.15 0.89 0.40
C ALA A 87 -2.45 0.14 0.70
N ASN A 88 -3.28 -0.04 -0.33
CA ASN A 88 -4.55 -0.76 -0.28
C ASN A 88 -4.44 -2.12 -0.99
N SER A 89 -5.03 -3.17 -0.41
CA SER A 89 -5.29 -4.45 -1.07
C SER A 89 -4.06 -4.99 -1.82
N ILE A 90 -4.16 -5.23 -3.14
CA ILE A 90 -3.07 -5.69 -4.00
C ILE A 90 -1.90 -4.70 -4.07
N GLY A 91 -2.15 -3.39 -3.91
CA GLY A 91 -1.09 -2.38 -3.83
C GLY A 91 -0.12 -2.64 -2.68
N SER A 92 -0.58 -3.28 -1.59
CA SER A 92 0.28 -3.68 -0.48
C SER A 92 1.29 -4.75 -0.89
N TRP A 93 0.88 -5.75 -1.67
CA TRP A 93 1.78 -6.79 -2.16
C TRP A 93 2.86 -6.23 -3.11
N PHE A 94 2.47 -5.40 -4.07
CA PHE A 94 3.43 -4.73 -4.94
C PHE A 94 4.40 -3.84 -4.15
N SER A 95 3.90 -3.14 -3.13
CA SER A 95 4.74 -2.33 -2.24
C SER A 95 5.75 -3.18 -1.47
N LEU A 96 5.33 -4.32 -0.93
CA LEU A 96 6.23 -5.27 -0.26
C LEU A 96 7.34 -5.74 -1.21
N LEU A 97 7.02 -6.14 -2.44
CA LEU A 97 8.00 -6.56 -3.43
C LEU A 97 9.00 -5.44 -3.78
N ALA A 98 8.49 -4.24 -4.05
CA ALA A 98 9.33 -3.12 -4.48
C ALA A 98 10.27 -2.61 -3.37
N PHE A 99 9.85 -2.69 -2.10
CA PHE A 99 10.54 -2.06 -0.98
C PHE A 99 11.22 -3.04 -0.03
N GLN A 100 11.13 -4.37 -0.22
CA GLN A 100 11.71 -5.36 0.71
C GLN A 100 13.21 -5.20 0.97
N SER A 101 13.97 -4.62 0.05
CA SER A 101 15.41 -4.34 0.20
C SER A 101 15.74 -2.91 0.60
N LYS A 102 14.73 -2.10 0.91
CA LYS A 102 14.88 -0.68 1.23
C LYS A 102 14.48 -0.38 2.67
N LYS A 103 15.02 0.70 3.22
CA LYS A 103 14.58 1.20 4.51
C LYS A 103 13.26 1.94 4.33
N VAL A 104 12.18 1.42 4.91
CA VAL A 104 10.89 2.08 5.02
C VAL A 104 10.68 2.46 6.48
N ASP A 105 10.36 3.72 6.76
CA ASP A 105 10.26 4.21 8.14
C ASP A 105 8.99 3.74 8.84
N GLN A 106 7.87 3.63 8.11
CA GLN A 106 6.65 2.97 8.53
C GLN A 106 5.82 2.54 7.32
N ALA A 107 5.03 1.47 7.48
CA ALA A 107 4.10 1.00 6.47
C ALA A 107 2.69 0.86 7.05
N LEU A 108 1.69 1.41 6.36
CA LEU A 108 0.28 1.33 6.68
C LEU A 108 -0.44 0.58 5.56
N PHE A 109 -1.02 -0.56 5.86
CA PHE A 109 -1.71 -1.38 4.88
C PHE A 109 -3.19 -1.55 5.23
N VAL A 110 -4.08 -1.32 4.28
CA VAL A 110 -5.54 -1.45 4.45
C VAL A 110 -6.07 -2.59 3.61
N ALA A 111 -6.74 -3.53 4.25
CA ALA A 111 -7.27 -4.77 3.66
C ALA A 111 -6.24 -5.47 2.74
N PRO A 112 -4.97 -5.69 3.20
CA PRO A 112 -3.86 -6.01 2.34
C PRO A 112 -3.88 -7.46 1.84
N ILE A 113 -3.35 -7.67 0.64
CA ILE A 113 -2.84 -8.98 0.20
C ILE A 113 -1.37 -9.05 0.62
N LEU A 114 -1.04 -9.89 1.60
CA LEU A 114 0.33 -10.04 2.13
C LEU A 114 1.02 -11.30 1.62
N ASP A 115 0.25 -12.27 1.15
CA ASP A 115 0.71 -13.51 0.51
C ASP A 115 -0.10 -13.72 -0.78
N MET A 116 0.48 -13.32 -1.90
CA MET A 116 -0.18 -13.44 -3.21
C MET A 116 -0.32 -14.89 -3.65
N ARG A 117 0.62 -15.76 -3.28
CA ARG A 117 0.53 -17.19 -3.60
C ARG A 117 -0.71 -17.79 -2.96
N MET A 118 -0.87 -17.60 -1.65
CA MET A 118 -2.02 -18.10 -0.91
C MET A 118 -3.33 -17.46 -1.38
N PHE A 119 -3.30 -16.17 -1.74
CA PHE A 119 -4.46 -15.49 -2.30
C PHE A 119 -4.91 -16.14 -3.62
N ILE A 120 -3.98 -16.37 -4.57
CA ILE A 120 -4.29 -16.99 -5.87
C ILE A 120 -4.73 -18.46 -5.73
N GLU A 121 -4.12 -19.22 -4.81
CA GLU A 121 -4.52 -20.61 -4.52
C GLU A 121 -5.98 -20.71 -4.04
N GLY A 122 -6.51 -19.65 -3.42
CA GLY A 122 -7.91 -19.55 -3.00
C GLY A 122 -8.90 -19.15 -4.10
N LEU A 123 -8.41 -18.73 -5.28
CA LEU A 123 -9.28 -18.33 -6.39
C LEU A 123 -9.85 -19.54 -7.16
N PRO A 124 -11.05 -19.43 -7.75
CA PRO A 124 -11.65 -20.51 -8.54
C PRO A 124 -10.90 -20.82 -9.83
N SER A 125 -10.09 -19.89 -10.32
CA SER A 125 -9.21 -20.05 -11.47
C SER A 125 -7.95 -19.23 -11.28
N ARG A 126 -6.86 -19.67 -11.88
CA ARG A 126 -5.59 -18.95 -11.86
C ARG A 126 -4.96 -18.92 -13.25
N GLU A 127 -4.18 -17.89 -13.49
CA GLU A 127 -3.31 -17.82 -14.66
C GLU A 127 -1.95 -18.43 -14.27
N ASP A 128 -1.52 -19.46 -15.01
CA ASP A 128 -0.33 -20.24 -14.63
C ASP A 128 0.97 -19.45 -14.73
N ASP A 129 1.10 -18.53 -15.69
CA ASP A 129 2.26 -17.65 -15.83
C ASP A 129 2.34 -16.62 -14.69
N TYR A 130 1.21 -16.04 -14.28
CA TYR A 130 1.14 -15.15 -13.13
C TYR A 130 1.53 -15.88 -11.84
N PHE A 131 0.94 -17.05 -11.63
CA PHE A 131 1.21 -17.84 -10.44
C PHE A 131 2.67 -18.33 -10.40
N GLY A 132 3.22 -18.78 -11.52
CA GLY A 132 4.62 -19.17 -11.65
C GLY A 132 5.56 -18.03 -11.27
N TRP A 133 5.28 -16.83 -11.78
CA TRP A 133 6.06 -15.65 -11.43
C TRP A 133 6.01 -15.32 -9.94
N VAL A 134 4.84 -15.42 -9.30
CA VAL A 134 4.67 -15.19 -7.85
C VAL A 134 5.52 -16.18 -7.03
N ILE A 135 5.57 -17.45 -7.44
CA ILE A 135 6.40 -18.48 -6.79
C ILE A 135 7.90 -18.15 -6.90
N GLU A 136 8.34 -17.66 -8.05
CA GLU A 136 9.74 -17.33 -8.32
C GLU A 136 10.17 -16.00 -7.67
N ASN A 137 9.23 -15.14 -7.30
CA ASN A 137 9.47 -13.82 -6.73
C ASN A 137 8.83 -13.66 -5.34
N PRO A 138 9.24 -14.42 -4.33
CA PRO A 138 8.68 -14.32 -2.98
C PRO A 138 9.12 -13.04 -2.27
N ILE A 139 8.31 -12.58 -1.31
CA ILE A 139 8.75 -11.60 -0.33
C ILE A 139 9.62 -12.34 0.69
N THR A 140 10.91 -12.03 0.69
CA THR A 140 11.92 -12.71 1.53
C THR A 140 12.41 -11.88 2.70
N HIS A 141 12.10 -10.60 2.71
CA HIS A 141 12.61 -9.68 3.71
C HIS A 141 11.67 -8.49 3.93
N TRP A 142 11.43 -8.13 5.19
CA TRP A 142 10.68 -6.91 5.53
C TRP A 142 11.07 -6.42 6.92
N ASN A 143 11.45 -5.14 7.06
CA ASN A 143 11.94 -4.58 8.32
C ASN A 143 11.16 -3.34 8.78
N ALA A 144 10.18 -2.87 8.02
CA ALA A 144 9.44 -1.68 8.41
C ALA A 144 8.48 -1.96 9.57
N PRO A 145 8.36 -1.06 10.56
CA PRO A 145 7.21 -1.04 11.45
C PRO A 145 5.93 -1.03 10.62
N THR A 146 5.09 -2.05 10.79
CA THR A 146 3.93 -2.27 9.90
C THR A 146 2.64 -2.30 10.69
N TYR A 147 1.72 -1.47 10.25
CA TYR A 147 0.38 -1.32 10.79
C TYR A 147 -0.63 -1.77 9.75
N ILE A 148 -1.56 -2.61 10.14
CA ILE A 148 -2.53 -3.21 9.24
C ILE A 148 -3.93 -2.91 9.76
N LEU A 149 -4.76 -2.34 8.91
CA LEU A 149 -6.19 -2.24 9.13
C LEU A 149 -6.90 -3.34 8.32
N ARG A 150 -7.58 -4.24 9.01
CA ARG A 150 -8.39 -5.29 8.39
C ARG A 150 -9.87 -5.07 8.65
N PRO A 151 -10.73 -5.31 7.66
CA PRO A 151 -12.15 -5.42 7.92
C PRO A 151 -12.45 -6.74 8.65
N GLU A 152 -13.45 -6.76 9.52
CA GLU A 152 -13.89 -7.98 10.20
C GLU A 152 -14.45 -9.00 9.23
N VAL A 153 -15.19 -8.53 8.20
CA VAL A 153 -15.82 -9.38 7.18
C VAL A 153 -15.20 -9.07 5.82
N ASP A 154 -14.10 -9.75 5.50
CA ASP A 154 -13.46 -9.64 4.20
C ASP A 154 -13.84 -10.81 3.29
N MET A 155 -14.67 -10.53 2.28
CA MET A 155 -15.09 -11.53 1.29
C MET A 155 -14.12 -11.65 0.10
N VAL A 156 -13.07 -10.82 0.06
CA VAL A 156 -12.07 -10.80 -1.02
C VAL A 156 -10.77 -11.43 -0.56
N VAL A 157 -10.27 -11.03 0.62
CA VAL A 157 -9.02 -11.53 1.17
C VAL A 157 -9.31 -12.24 2.48
N SER A 158 -9.19 -13.57 2.50
CA SER A 158 -9.42 -14.35 3.71
C SER A 158 -8.39 -14.00 4.80
N GLU A 159 -8.77 -14.25 6.06
CA GLU A 159 -7.88 -14.01 7.21
C GLU A 159 -6.57 -14.80 7.14
N GLU A 160 -6.59 -15.97 6.52
CA GLU A 160 -5.41 -16.83 6.37
C GLU A 160 -4.34 -16.18 5.49
N VAL A 161 -4.77 -15.42 4.46
CA VAL A 161 -3.85 -14.68 3.58
C VAL A 161 -3.07 -13.65 4.40
N GLY A 162 -1.78 -13.91 4.56
CA GLY A 162 -0.88 -13.02 5.29
C GLY A 162 -0.70 -13.33 6.78
N ARG A 163 -1.36 -14.35 7.35
CA ARG A 163 -1.17 -14.72 8.78
C ARG A 163 0.31 -14.99 9.11
N VAL A 164 1.03 -15.67 8.22
CA VAL A 164 2.46 -15.96 8.40
C VAL A 164 3.26 -14.67 8.40
N PHE A 165 3.04 -13.80 7.41
CA PHE A 165 3.69 -12.48 7.31
C PHE A 165 3.48 -11.64 8.57
N ILE A 166 2.22 -11.51 9.02
CA ILE A 166 1.86 -10.72 10.21
C ILE A 166 2.64 -11.21 11.44
N ARG A 167 2.73 -12.52 11.62
CA ARG A 167 3.44 -13.13 12.76
C ARG A 167 4.96 -12.96 12.65
N GLU A 168 5.52 -13.24 11.48
CA GLU A 168 6.95 -13.20 11.22
C GLU A 168 7.51 -11.79 11.38
N TYR A 169 6.84 -10.81 10.80
CA TYR A 169 7.26 -9.40 10.84
C TYR A 169 6.62 -8.60 11.98
N ARG A 170 5.89 -9.26 12.90
CA ARG A 170 5.30 -8.65 14.11
C ARG A 170 4.45 -7.43 13.82
N CYS A 171 3.63 -7.49 12.79
CA CYS A 171 2.77 -6.39 12.39
C CYS A 171 1.72 -6.08 13.47
N GLN A 172 1.39 -4.80 13.64
CA GLN A 172 0.27 -4.37 14.48
C GLN A 172 -1.01 -4.40 13.67
N VAL A 173 -2.01 -5.16 14.13
CA VAL A 173 -3.28 -5.35 13.41
C VAL A 173 -4.41 -4.68 14.16
N THR A 174 -5.18 -3.85 13.46
CA THR A 174 -6.45 -3.30 13.91
C THR A 174 -7.57 -3.92 13.07
N ILE A 175 -8.63 -4.37 13.73
CA ILE A 175 -9.83 -4.91 13.06
C ILE A 175 -10.93 -3.86 13.13
N MET A 176 -11.50 -3.52 11.98
CA MET A 176 -12.69 -2.70 11.93
C MET A 176 -13.95 -3.56 12.08
N PRO A 177 -14.73 -3.43 13.17
CA PRO A 177 -15.98 -4.15 13.35
C PRO A 177 -16.98 -3.86 12.21
N ASP A 178 -17.65 -4.90 11.70
CA ASP A 178 -18.57 -4.85 10.55
C ASP A 178 -17.93 -4.30 9.26
N GLY A 179 -16.62 -4.09 9.24
CA GLY A 179 -15.88 -3.61 8.06
C GLY A 179 -15.95 -4.60 6.90
N LYS A 180 -15.92 -4.07 5.67
CA LYS A 180 -15.84 -4.84 4.42
C LYS A 180 -14.59 -4.44 3.66
N HIS A 181 -14.15 -5.27 2.71
CA HIS A 181 -12.89 -5.08 1.96
C HIS A 181 -12.69 -3.66 1.42
N TRP A 182 -13.72 -3.09 0.81
CA TRP A 182 -13.68 -1.71 0.31
C TRP A 182 -14.15 -0.73 1.38
N PHE A 183 -13.25 0.12 1.83
CA PHE A 183 -13.53 1.21 2.77
C PHE A 183 -14.17 2.40 2.04
N HIS A 184 -15.47 2.37 1.82
CA HIS A 184 -16.20 3.35 1.01
C HIS A 184 -17.45 3.92 1.68
N THR A 185 -17.95 3.31 2.74
CA THR A 185 -19.09 3.87 3.49
C THR A 185 -18.64 4.98 4.43
N PRO A 186 -19.50 5.95 4.77
CA PRO A 186 -19.13 7.00 5.72
C PRO A 186 -18.57 6.48 7.05
N LYS A 187 -19.16 5.38 7.59
CA LYS A 187 -18.67 4.72 8.81
C LYS A 187 -17.25 4.16 8.63
N GLN A 188 -16.99 3.51 7.50
CA GLN A 188 -15.68 2.93 7.21
C GLN A 188 -14.62 4.01 6.96
N LEU A 189 -14.97 5.07 6.24
CA LEU A 189 -14.07 6.19 5.99
C LEU A 189 -13.72 6.95 7.27
N ALA A 190 -14.69 7.15 8.18
CA ALA A 190 -14.42 7.76 9.48
C ALA A 190 -13.47 6.90 10.32
N PHE A 191 -13.72 5.59 10.40
CA PHE A 191 -12.85 4.66 11.12
C PHE A 191 -11.44 4.61 10.52
N LEU A 192 -11.32 4.57 9.19
CA LEU A 192 -10.05 4.62 8.48
C LEU A 192 -9.27 5.87 8.84
N LYS A 193 -9.92 7.04 8.81
CA LYS A 193 -9.30 8.32 9.14
C LYS A 193 -8.79 8.34 10.59
N GLU A 194 -9.61 7.92 11.56
CA GLU A 194 -9.20 7.82 12.97
C GLU A 194 -8.00 6.87 13.17
N TRP A 195 -8.01 5.73 12.47
CA TRP A 195 -6.91 4.78 12.52
C TRP A 195 -5.63 5.38 11.92
N GLU A 196 -5.71 6.06 10.79
CA GLU A 196 -4.57 6.74 10.16
C GLU A 196 -4.05 7.87 11.05
N GLU A 197 -4.94 8.68 11.65
CA GLU A 197 -4.57 9.74 12.59
C GLU A 197 -3.82 9.21 13.82
N SER A 198 -4.23 8.07 14.36
CA SER A 198 -3.60 7.45 15.53
C SER A 198 -2.30 6.71 15.21
N THR A 199 -2.14 6.25 13.97
CA THR A 199 -1.05 5.37 13.57
C THR A 199 0.13 6.12 12.94
N VAL A 200 -0.14 7.16 12.15
CA VAL A 200 0.91 7.95 11.51
C VAL A 200 1.71 8.70 12.59
N SER A 201 3.00 8.37 12.67
CA SER A 201 3.94 9.07 13.58
C SER A 201 4.16 10.51 13.11
N ALA A 202 4.38 11.44 14.04
CA ALA A 202 4.73 12.82 13.74
C ALA A 202 6.19 12.97 13.24
#